data_529579ff46d4ad8af4badc0041f4b743
#
_entry.id   529579ff46d4ad8af4badc0041f4b743
#
_cell.length_a   1.000
_cell.length_b   1.000
_cell.length_c   1.000
_cell.angle_alpha   90.00
_cell.angle_beta   90.00
_cell.angle_gamma   90.00
#
_symmetry.space_group_name_H-M   'P 1'
#
loop_
_entity.id
_entity.type
_entity.pdbx_description
1 polymer ?
#
loop_
_entity_poly.entity_id
_entity_poly.type
_entity_poly.pdbx_seq_one_letter_code
_entity_poly.pdbx_strand_id
1 'polypeptide(L)'
;MINKIIAIQGNHPSKLNPLTDTSIFLANEIQKKKYKIFYYEPKDLSVINHKVIAEGYFIKFDYNKKRFFKILKRKKLNLIKCKFILIRQDPPFNL
;
A
#
# COMPACT_ATOMS: atom_id res chain seq x y z
N MET A 1 1.23 -9.31 -20.52
CA MET A 1 1.49 -8.02 -19.87
C MET A 1 1.84 -8.24 -18.41
N ILE A 2 2.95 -7.70 -17.97
CA ILE A 2 3.41 -7.91 -16.61
C ILE A 2 2.72 -6.93 -15.68
N ASN A 3 2.11 -7.45 -14.63
CA ASN A 3 1.52 -6.60 -13.60
C ASN A 3 2.63 -5.97 -12.77
N LYS A 4 2.70 -4.66 -12.79
CA LYS A 4 3.71 -3.91 -12.03
C LYS A 4 3.09 -3.16 -10.86
N ILE A 5 2.09 -3.76 -10.24
CA ILE A 5 1.42 -3.18 -9.09
C ILE A 5 1.69 -4.05 -7.87
N ILE A 6 2.14 -3.42 -6.80
CA ILE A 6 2.27 -4.07 -5.51
C ILE A 6 1.31 -3.38 -4.56
N ALA A 7 0.42 -4.15 -3.96
CA ALA A 7 -0.53 -3.63 -3.00
C ALA A 7 0.05 -3.69 -1.60
N ILE A 8 -0.19 -2.66 -0.81
CA ILE A 8 0.19 -2.62 0.60
C ILE A 8 -1.06 -2.39 1.43
N GLN A 9 -1.32 -3.30 2.34
CA GLN A 9 -2.39 -3.16 3.32
C GLN A 9 -1.81 -2.67 4.63
N GLY A 10 -2.29 -1.54 5.12
CA GLY A 10 -1.78 -0.99 6.36
C GLY A 10 -2.60 0.18 6.85
N ASN A 11 -2.17 0.80 7.93
CA ASN A 11 -2.80 2.00 8.45
C ASN A 11 -2.61 3.16 7.49
N HIS A 12 -3.46 4.18 7.61
CA HIS A 12 -3.32 5.37 6.77
C HIS A 12 -1.88 5.89 6.82
N PRO A 13 -1.31 6.31 5.67
CA PRO A 13 0.10 6.72 5.62
C PRO A 13 0.46 7.84 6.59
N SER A 14 -0.49 8.69 6.95
CA SER A 14 -0.24 9.76 7.92
C SER A 14 0.12 9.24 9.31
N LYS A 15 -0.19 7.97 9.59
CA LYS A 15 0.13 7.34 10.88
C LYS A 15 1.47 6.62 10.87
N LEU A 16 2.16 6.61 9.74
CA LEU A 16 3.46 5.96 9.63
C LEU A 16 4.56 6.90 10.09
N ASN A 17 5.59 6.31 10.68
CA ASN A 17 6.78 7.06 11.04
C ASN A 17 7.86 6.79 10.01
N PRO A 18 8.25 7.77 9.17
CA PRO A 18 9.21 7.53 8.10
C PRO A 18 10.60 7.13 8.59
N LEU A 19 10.92 7.43 9.84
CA LEU A 19 12.23 7.09 10.39
C LEU A 19 12.33 5.67 10.91
N THR A 20 11.21 5.08 11.31
CA THR A 20 11.20 3.76 11.96
C THR A 20 10.37 2.73 11.23
N ASP A 21 9.52 3.13 10.29
CA ASP A 21 8.59 2.21 9.64
C ASP A 21 9.26 1.53 8.45
N THR A 22 9.44 0.22 8.55
CA THR A 22 10.05 -0.56 7.48
C THR A 22 9.21 -0.61 6.22
N SER A 23 7.88 -0.40 6.33
CA SER A 23 7.03 -0.39 5.13
C SER A 23 7.38 0.76 4.20
N ILE A 24 7.76 1.91 4.74
CA ILE A 24 8.15 3.07 3.92
C ILE A 24 9.46 2.78 3.21
N PHE A 25 10.40 2.16 3.91
CA PHE A 25 11.67 1.76 3.30
C PHE A 25 11.44 0.76 2.17
N LEU A 26 10.62 -0.27 2.42
CA LEU A 26 10.30 -1.27 1.40
C LEU A 26 9.59 -0.65 0.21
N ALA A 27 8.65 0.26 0.46
CA ALA A 27 7.93 0.94 -0.61
C ALA A 27 8.88 1.76 -1.48
N ASN A 28 9.84 2.44 -0.87
CA ASN A 28 10.82 3.20 -1.61
C ASN A 28 11.67 2.30 -2.51
N GLU A 29 12.08 1.13 -2.01
CA GLU A 29 12.83 0.16 -2.80
C GLU A 29 12.01 -0.43 -3.94
N ILE A 30 10.73 -0.69 -3.69
CA ILE A 30 9.81 -1.17 -4.71
C ILE A 30 9.66 -0.14 -5.82
N GLN A 31 9.56 1.13 -5.48
CA GLN A 31 9.45 2.21 -6.45
C GLN A 31 10.69 2.34 -7.32
N LYS A 32 11.87 2.11 -6.76
CA LYS A 32 13.12 2.13 -7.53
C LYS A 32 13.12 1.07 -8.63
N LYS A 33 12.38 -0.01 -8.45
CA LYS A 33 12.23 -1.07 -9.45
C LYS A 33 11.07 -0.80 -10.40
N LYS A 34 10.52 0.42 -10.36
CA LYS A 34 9.45 0.89 -11.26
C LYS A 34 8.12 0.18 -11.06
N TYR A 35 7.87 -0.36 -9.89
CA TYR A 35 6.55 -0.84 -9.53
C TYR A 35 5.68 0.31 -9.04
N LYS A 36 4.39 0.22 -9.31
CA LYS A 36 3.41 1.13 -8.73
C LYS A 36 2.93 0.56 -7.41
N ILE A 37 2.69 1.42 -6.45
CA ILE A 37 2.20 1.01 -5.13
C ILE A 37 0.74 1.41 -5.02
N PHE A 38 -0.10 0.41 -4.72
CA PHE A 38 -1.50 0.62 -4.40
C PHE A 38 -1.67 0.39 -2.91
N TYR A 39 -2.11 1.41 -2.19
CA TYR A 39 -2.21 1.39 -0.73
C TYR A 39 -3.67 1.43 -0.30
N TYR A 40 -4.03 0.60 0.66
CA TYR A 40 -5.38 0.57 1.19
C TYR A 40 -5.38 0.15 2.65
N GLU A 41 -6.45 0.47 3.36
CA GLU A 41 -6.62 0.05 4.75
C GLU A 41 -7.47 -1.22 4.79
N PRO A 42 -7.30 -2.07 5.83
CA PRO A 42 -8.06 -3.33 5.92
C PRO A 42 -9.58 -3.15 5.85
N LYS A 43 -10.10 -2.06 6.40
CA LYS A 43 -11.54 -1.78 6.40
C LYS A 43 -12.10 -1.56 4.99
N ASP A 44 -11.25 -1.29 4.03
CA ASP A 44 -11.66 -0.97 2.66
C ASP A 44 -11.60 -2.16 1.72
N LEU A 45 -11.40 -3.35 2.27
CA LEU A 45 -11.50 -4.59 1.51
C LEU A 45 -12.94 -5.06 1.40
N SER A 46 -13.29 -5.55 0.22
CA SER A 46 -14.61 -6.15 -0.03
C SER A 46 -14.44 -7.41 -0.86
N VAL A 47 -15.33 -8.36 -0.66
CA VAL A 47 -15.41 -9.54 -1.51
C VAL A 47 -16.71 -9.45 -2.29
N ILE A 48 -16.62 -9.33 -3.61
CA ILE A 48 -17.76 -9.18 -4.50
C ILE A 48 -17.62 -10.22 -5.61
N ASN A 49 -18.61 -11.12 -5.71
CA ASN A 49 -18.60 -12.18 -6.73
C ASN A 49 -17.28 -12.95 -6.77
N HIS A 50 -16.80 -13.37 -5.60
CA HIS A 50 -15.54 -14.12 -5.44
C HIS A 50 -14.29 -13.31 -5.81
N LYS A 51 -14.41 -11.99 -5.96
CA LYS A 51 -13.28 -11.12 -6.24
C LYS A 51 -12.99 -10.28 -5.02
N VAL A 52 -11.70 -10.16 -4.69
CA VAL A 52 -11.27 -9.30 -3.59
C VAL A 52 -10.95 -7.93 -4.15
N ILE A 53 -11.78 -6.96 -3.78
CA ILE A 53 -11.67 -5.59 -4.25
C ILE A 53 -11.21 -4.71 -3.10
N ALA A 54 -10.20 -3.92 -3.34
CA ALA A 54 -9.73 -2.93 -2.38
C ALA A 54 -10.04 -1.53 -2.88
N GLU A 55 -10.64 -0.72 -2.02
CA GLU A 55 -10.81 0.70 -2.29
C GLU A 55 -9.65 1.44 -1.64
N GLY A 56 -8.80 1.99 -2.46
CA GLY A 56 -7.60 2.64 -1.98
C GLY A 56 -7.08 3.65 -2.98
N TYR A 57 -5.78 3.79 -3.03
CA TYR A 57 -5.17 4.79 -3.90
C TYR A 57 -3.76 4.36 -4.32
N PHE A 58 -3.37 4.81 -5.49
CA PHE A 58 -1.97 4.76 -5.87
C PHE A 58 -1.23 5.82 -5.09
N ILE A 59 -0.08 5.47 -4.58
CA ILE A 59 0.70 6.32 -3.69
C ILE A 59 2.16 6.29 -4.08
N LYS A 60 2.84 7.39 -3.84
CA LYS A 60 4.28 7.50 -4.01
C LYS A 60 4.89 7.88 -2.68
N PHE A 61 5.91 7.15 -2.28
CA PHE A 61 6.66 7.46 -1.07
C PHE A 61 7.99 8.10 -1.42
N ASP A 62 8.41 9.04 -0.56
CA ASP A 62 9.73 9.64 -0.65
C ASP A 62 10.32 9.67 0.74
N TYR A 63 11.26 8.78 0.96
CA TYR A 63 11.87 8.56 2.26
C TYR A 63 12.56 9.79 2.83
N ASN A 64 13.12 10.64 1.97
CA ASN A 64 13.96 11.75 2.38
C ASN A 64 13.23 13.08 2.49
N LYS A 65 11.93 13.12 2.26
CA LYS A 65 11.19 14.37 2.29
C LYS A 65 10.39 14.52 3.56
N LYS A 66 10.17 15.77 3.95
CA LYS A 66 9.33 16.11 5.09
C LYS A 66 7.90 15.57 4.91
N ARG A 67 7.35 15.71 3.71
CA ARG A 67 6.12 15.04 3.33
C ARG A 67 6.50 13.76 2.60
N PHE A 68 6.52 12.66 3.31
CA PHE A 68 7.09 11.42 2.83
C PHE A 68 6.16 10.60 1.94
N PHE A 69 4.95 11.04 1.70
CA PHE A 69 4.04 10.36 0.79
C PHE A 69 3.20 11.33 -0.01
N LYS A 70 2.72 10.86 -1.15
CA LYS A 70 1.82 11.61 -2.02
C LYS A 70 0.77 10.66 -2.57
N ILE A 71 -0.49 10.96 -2.35
CA ILE A 71 -1.59 10.19 -2.92
C ILE A 71 -1.79 10.66 -4.36
N LEU A 72 -1.72 9.73 -5.31
CA LEU A 72 -1.78 10.06 -6.73
C LEU A 72 -3.19 9.93 -7.29
N LYS A 73 -3.86 8.80 -7.02
CA LYS A 73 -5.17 8.55 -7.58
C LYS A 73 -5.93 7.54 -6.73
N ARG A 74 -7.17 7.83 -6.42
CA ARG A 74 -8.04 6.87 -5.74
C ARG A 74 -8.66 5.93 -6.75
N LYS A 75 -8.80 4.66 -6.36
CA LYS A 75 -9.35 3.65 -7.24
C LYS A 75 -9.84 2.45 -6.45
N LYS A 76 -10.83 1.75 -7.02
CA LYS A 76 -11.18 0.39 -6.58
C LYS A 76 -10.41 -0.57 -7.46
N LEU A 77 -9.64 -1.44 -6.85
CA LEU A 77 -8.77 -2.35 -7.58
C LEU A 77 -9.04 -3.78 -7.19
N ASN A 78 -9.19 -4.64 -8.19
CA ASN A 78 -9.22 -6.08 -7.97
C ASN A 78 -7.78 -6.52 -7.66
N LEU A 79 -7.57 -7.07 -6.47
CA LEU A 79 -6.23 -7.41 -6.00
C LEU A 79 -5.54 -8.50 -6.82
N ILE A 80 -6.29 -9.23 -7.63
CA ILE A 80 -5.68 -10.21 -8.54
C ILE A 80 -4.74 -9.55 -9.55
N LYS A 81 -4.93 -8.25 -9.80
CA LYS A 81 -4.08 -7.51 -10.71
C LYS A 81 -2.74 -7.10 -10.09
N CYS A 82 -2.56 -7.34 -8.82
CA CYS A 82 -1.32 -7.02 -8.14
C CYS A 82 -0.35 -8.20 -8.23
N LYS A 83 0.93 -7.90 -8.36
CA LYS A 83 1.96 -8.92 -8.38
C LYS A 83 2.17 -9.50 -6.97
N PHE A 84 2.18 -8.63 -5.97
CA PHE A 84 2.29 -9.01 -4.56
C PHE A 84 1.37 -8.17 -3.73
N ILE A 85 0.98 -8.70 -2.58
CA ILE A 85 0.24 -7.98 -1.56
C ILE A 85 1.04 -8.07 -0.28
N LEU A 86 1.49 -6.93 0.23
CA LEU A 86 2.19 -6.85 1.50
C LEU A 86 1.21 -6.42 2.56
N ILE A 87 1.07 -7.22 3.59
CA ILE A 87 0.18 -6.90 4.70
C ILE A 87 1.03 -6.36 5.84
N ARG A 88 0.87 -5.07 6.08
CA ARG A 88 1.55 -4.35 7.16
C ARG A 88 0.50 -3.82 8.11
N GLN A 89 0.28 -4.54 9.15
CA GLN A 89 -0.72 -4.19 10.12
C GLN A 89 -0.05 -4.13 11.48
N ASP A 90 -0.25 -3.03 12.19
CA ASP A 90 0.24 -2.95 13.55
C ASP A 90 -0.51 -4.01 14.34
N PRO A 91 0.20 -4.97 14.90
CA PRO A 91 -0.49 -5.99 15.65
C PRO A 91 -1.20 -5.32 16.82
N PRO A 92 -2.46 -5.63 17.03
CA PRO A 92 -3.10 -5.23 18.26
C PRO A 92 -2.41 -6.01 19.36
N PHE A 93 -1.55 -5.38 20.08
CA PHE A 93 -0.83 -6.04 21.15
C PHE A 93 -1.72 -6.24 22.35
N ASN A 94 -2.80 -6.93 22.16
CA ASN A 94 -3.72 -7.27 23.22
C ASN A 94 -3.50 -8.69 23.66
N LEU A 95 -2.31 -8.93 23.96
CA LEU A 95 -1.95 -10.25 24.41
C LEU A 95 -1.99 -10.32 25.93
#